data_90a3f08c18a7394ac553f9a3381f5758
#
_entry.id   90a3f08c18a7394ac553f9a3381f5758
#
_cell.length_a   1.000
_cell.length_b   1.000
_cell.length_c   1.000
_cell.angle_alpha   90.00
_cell.angle_beta   90.00
_cell.angle_gamma   90.00
#
_symmetry.space_group_name_H-M   'P 1'
#
loop_
_entity.id
_entity.type
_entity.pdbx_description
1 polymer ?
#
loop_
_entity_poly.entity_id
_entity_poly.type
_entity_poly.pdbx_seq_one_letter_code
_entity_poly.pdbx_strand_id
1 'polypeptide(L)'
;AADFVTGAVADAHRYEGFNLLCGDVAATTRALWFANSQERTAHAVEPGIHGFSNASLDTPWPKLVRLQQGFRHALAERDPAQRDARLQRLLHNPTPTPDAQLPNTGVPFEVERMLGSIFIQSGNYGTRASTLLCVQDDRVTVSEAGFGGSGEPQERIEFQFGLQRM
;
A
#
# COMPACT_ATOMS: atom_id res chain seq x y z
N ALA A 1 2.60 -12.51 -14.04
CA ALA A 1 1.89 -12.19 -12.79
C ALA A 1 0.57 -12.95 -12.65
N ALA A 2 -0.28 -12.99 -13.69
CA ALA A 2 -1.62 -13.62 -13.65
C ALA A 2 -1.60 -15.04 -13.06
N ASP A 3 -0.79 -15.93 -13.60
CA ASP A 3 -0.70 -17.33 -13.14
C ASP A 3 -0.20 -17.42 -11.70
N PHE A 4 0.71 -16.53 -11.32
CA PHE A 4 1.24 -16.49 -9.97
C PHE A 4 0.16 -16.12 -8.94
N VAL A 5 -0.62 -15.06 -9.17
CA VAL A 5 -1.67 -14.65 -8.22
C VAL A 5 -2.80 -15.67 -8.16
N THR A 6 -3.12 -16.32 -9.30
CA THR A 6 -4.10 -17.40 -9.34
C THR A 6 -3.64 -18.61 -8.51
N GLY A 7 -2.37 -18.99 -8.65
CA GLY A 7 -1.77 -20.05 -7.83
C GLY A 7 -1.74 -19.70 -6.34
N ALA A 8 -1.38 -18.45 -6.00
CA ALA A 8 -1.37 -17.97 -4.61
C ALA A 8 -2.77 -18.05 -3.95
N VAL A 9 -3.82 -17.72 -4.70
CA VAL A 9 -5.20 -17.85 -4.21
C VAL A 9 -5.61 -19.31 -4.03
N ALA A 10 -5.24 -20.20 -4.95
CA ALA A 10 -5.53 -21.63 -4.81
C ALA A 10 -4.88 -22.22 -3.56
N ASP A 11 -3.68 -21.79 -3.22
CA ASP A 11 -2.92 -22.21 -2.05
C ASP A 11 -3.20 -21.34 -0.78
N ALA A 12 -4.17 -20.45 -0.80
CA ALA A 12 -4.43 -19.49 0.27
C ALA A 12 -4.65 -20.16 1.64
N HIS A 13 -5.19 -21.41 1.66
CA HIS A 13 -5.41 -22.19 2.87
C HIS A 13 -4.13 -22.54 3.65
N ARG A 14 -2.95 -22.37 3.05
CA ARG A 14 -1.64 -22.64 3.64
C ARG A 14 -1.02 -21.43 4.33
N TYR A 15 -1.67 -20.27 4.24
CA TYR A 15 -1.14 -18.99 4.72
C TYR A 15 -2.17 -18.29 5.61
N GLU A 16 -1.68 -17.38 6.43
CA GLU A 16 -2.53 -16.36 7.04
C GLU A 16 -3.19 -15.47 5.98
N GLY A 17 -4.23 -14.71 6.38
CA GLY A 17 -4.91 -13.81 5.45
C GLY A 17 -3.95 -12.80 4.81
N PHE A 18 -4.02 -12.65 3.49
CA PHE A 18 -3.17 -11.73 2.75
C PHE A 18 -3.91 -11.00 1.63
N ASN A 19 -3.37 -9.84 1.29
CA ASN A 19 -3.59 -9.14 0.03
C ASN A 19 -2.26 -9.13 -0.73
N LEU A 20 -2.30 -9.43 -2.02
CA LEU A 20 -1.14 -9.54 -2.88
C LEU A 20 -1.35 -8.70 -4.14
N LEU A 21 -0.40 -7.79 -4.41
CA LEU A 21 -0.31 -7.07 -5.67
C LEU A 21 0.92 -7.56 -6.42
N CYS A 22 0.72 -8.04 -7.64
CA CYS A 22 1.80 -8.47 -8.51
C CYS A 22 1.73 -7.76 -9.86
N GLY A 23 2.88 -7.49 -10.44
CA GLY A 23 2.95 -6.83 -11.72
C GLY A 23 3.95 -7.45 -12.67
N ASP A 24 3.57 -7.48 -13.94
CA ASP A 24 4.50 -7.63 -15.05
C ASP A 24 4.87 -6.22 -15.51
N VAL A 25 6.13 -5.85 -15.31
CA VAL A 25 6.63 -4.51 -15.61
C VAL A 25 7.75 -4.61 -16.62
N ALA A 26 7.46 -4.22 -17.85
CA ALA A 26 8.43 -4.08 -18.93
C ALA A 26 8.36 -2.66 -19.49
N ALA A 27 9.30 -2.28 -20.36
CA ALA A 27 9.34 -0.93 -20.94
C ALA A 27 8.06 -0.57 -21.71
N THR A 28 7.37 -1.56 -22.27
CA THR A 28 6.17 -1.38 -23.11
C THR A 28 4.89 -1.95 -22.54
N THR A 29 4.97 -2.73 -21.45
CA THR A 29 3.81 -3.43 -20.88
C THR A 29 3.83 -3.29 -19.38
N ARG A 30 2.71 -2.86 -18.82
CA ARG A 30 2.47 -2.79 -17.38
C ARG A 30 1.11 -3.39 -17.09
N ALA A 31 1.11 -4.54 -16.44
CA ALA A 31 -0.11 -5.20 -16.01
C ALA A 31 0.00 -5.51 -14.53
N LEU A 32 -0.98 -5.08 -13.75
CA LEU A 32 -1.07 -5.35 -12.32
C LEU A 32 -2.23 -6.31 -12.05
N TRP A 33 -2.01 -7.19 -11.11
CA TRP A 33 -2.98 -8.17 -10.63
C TRP A 33 -3.08 -8.10 -9.13
N PHE A 34 -4.30 -8.11 -8.64
CA PHE A 34 -4.60 -8.13 -7.21
C PHE A 34 -5.20 -9.48 -6.83
N ALA A 35 -4.79 -10.01 -5.69
CA ALA A 35 -5.36 -11.20 -5.09
C ALA A 35 -5.70 -10.99 -3.63
N ASN A 36 -6.86 -11.50 -3.22
CA ASN A 36 -7.31 -11.51 -1.83
C ASN A 36 -7.58 -12.95 -1.40
N SER A 37 -6.96 -13.36 -0.29
CA SER A 37 -7.04 -14.74 0.21
C SER A 37 -8.40 -15.05 0.85
N GLN A 38 -9.05 -14.07 1.48
CA GLN A 38 -10.34 -14.27 2.17
C GLN A 38 -11.47 -14.42 1.16
N GLU A 39 -11.49 -13.58 0.12
CA GLU A 39 -12.48 -13.67 -0.96
C GLU A 39 -12.12 -14.73 -1.99
N ARG A 40 -10.91 -15.26 -1.95
CA ARG A 40 -10.37 -16.22 -2.93
C ARG A 40 -10.49 -15.71 -4.37
N THR A 41 -10.18 -14.43 -4.55
CA THR A 41 -10.25 -13.77 -5.84
C THR A 41 -8.86 -13.36 -6.33
N ALA A 42 -8.67 -13.45 -7.64
CA ALA A 42 -7.53 -12.85 -8.35
C ALA A 42 -8.03 -12.20 -9.63
N HIS A 43 -7.68 -10.95 -9.87
CA HIS A 43 -8.13 -10.20 -11.04
C HIS A 43 -7.11 -9.14 -11.47
N ALA A 44 -7.19 -8.73 -12.72
CA ALA A 44 -6.42 -7.61 -13.24
C ALA A 44 -6.86 -6.30 -12.57
N VAL A 45 -5.92 -5.40 -12.35
CA VAL A 45 -6.19 -4.06 -11.82
C VAL A 45 -6.20 -3.09 -13.01
N GLU A 46 -7.33 -2.42 -13.21
CA GLU A 46 -7.47 -1.42 -14.26
C GLU A 46 -6.59 -0.20 -13.97
N PRO A 47 -6.18 0.58 -15.00
CA PRO A 47 -5.47 1.83 -14.78
C PRO A 47 -6.27 2.80 -13.91
N GLY A 48 -5.66 3.30 -12.84
CA GLY A 48 -6.36 4.20 -11.93
C GLY A 48 -5.60 4.42 -10.61
N ILE A 49 -6.27 5.06 -9.67
CA ILE A 49 -5.82 5.17 -8.29
C ILE A 49 -6.59 4.16 -7.47
N HIS A 50 -5.92 3.14 -7.06
CA HIS A 50 -6.43 2.04 -6.28
C HIS A 50 -5.77 1.98 -4.91
N GLY A 51 -6.37 1.24 -4.00
CA GLY A 51 -5.78 1.02 -2.70
C GLY A 51 -6.42 -0.16 -1.97
N PHE A 52 -5.71 -0.71 -1.03
CA PHE A 52 -6.22 -1.74 -0.15
C PHE A 52 -5.59 -1.63 1.24
N SER A 53 -6.25 -2.18 2.19
CA SER A 53 -5.77 -2.41 3.55
C SER A 53 -5.98 -3.90 3.87
N ASN A 54 -6.66 -4.23 4.95
CA ASN A 54 -6.94 -5.63 5.34
C ASN A 54 -8.28 -6.17 4.79
N ALA A 55 -8.85 -5.49 3.79
CA ALA A 55 -10.04 -5.93 3.06
C ALA A 55 -9.73 -5.98 1.55
N SER A 56 -10.75 -6.09 0.72
CA SER A 56 -10.62 -6.10 -0.74
C SER A 56 -10.09 -4.81 -1.30
N LEU A 57 -9.69 -4.87 -2.58
CA LEU A 57 -9.30 -3.69 -3.34
C LEU A 57 -10.41 -2.62 -3.28
N ASP A 58 -10.01 -1.39 -3.03
CA ASP A 58 -10.88 -0.21 -2.97
C ASP A 58 -12.03 -0.25 -1.95
N THR A 59 -11.96 -1.13 -0.96
CA THR A 59 -12.89 -1.08 0.17
C THR A 59 -12.79 0.30 0.85
N PRO A 60 -13.90 1.09 0.93
CA PRO A 60 -13.82 2.51 1.23
C PRO A 60 -13.64 2.80 2.74
N TRP A 61 -12.65 2.20 3.36
CA TRP A 61 -12.30 2.54 4.73
C TRP A 61 -11.79 3.99 4.81
N PRO A 62 -12.13 4.74 5.87
CA PRO A 62 -11.79 6.15 5.97
C PRO A 62 -10.31 6.47 5.77
N LYS A 63 -9.41 5.64 6.34
CA LYS A 63 -7.97 5.80 6.13
C LYS A 63 -7.55 5.60 4.67
N LEU A 64 -8.20 4.66 3.96
CA LEU A 64 -7.91 4.38 2.56
C LEU A 64 -8.42 5.50 1.65
N VAL A 65 -9.64 5.97 1.88
CA VAL A 65 -10.21 7.11 1.14
C VAL A 65 -9.32 8.35 1.29
N ARG A 66 -8.87 8.63 2.52
CA ARG A 66 -7.93 9.73 2.81
C ARG A 66 -6.59 9.55 2.10
N LEU A 67 -6.05 8.32 2.10
CA LEU A 67 -4.81 7.98 1.40
C LEU A 67 -4.95 8.20 -0.11
N GLN A 68 -6.01 7.69 -0.74
CA GLN A 68 -6.26 7.85 -2.18
C GLN A 68 -6.45 9.32 -2.57
N GLN A 69 -7.15 10.12 -1.77
CA GLN A 69 -7.31 11.56 -2.01
C GLN A 69 -5.97 12.29 -1.92
N GLY A 70 -5.18 12.03 -0.88
CA GLY A 70 -3.85 12.61 -0.73
C GLY A 70 -2.89 12.19 -1.84
N PHE A 71 -2.96 10.93 -2.26
CA PHE A 71 -2.19 10.39 -3.38
C PHE A 71 -2.52 11.12 -4.70
N ARG A 72 -3.82 11.32 -4.99
CA ARG A 72 -4.26 12.08 -6.18
C ARG A 72 -3.70 13.51 -6.16
N HIS A 73 -3.74 14.18 -5.02
CA HIS A 73 -3.17 15.53 -4.89
C HIS A 73 -1.64 15.54 -5.04
N ALA A 74 -0.95 14.51 -4.51
CA ALA A 74 0.49 14.41 -4.68
C ALA A 74 0.90 14.17 -6.14
N LEU A 75 0.15 13.34 -6.88
CA LEU A 75 0.39 13.10 -8.31
C LEU A 75 0.19 14.34 -9.19
N ALA A 76 -0.58 15.32 -8.76
CA ALA A 76 -0.73 16.60 -9.46
C ALA A 76 0.50 17.50 -9.35
N GLU A 77 1.44 17.20 -8.44
CA GLU A 77 2.71 17.92 -8.29
C GLU A 77 3.65 17.59 -9.44
N ARG A 78 4.16 18.63 -10.11
CA ARG A 78 5.06 18.49 -11.28
C ARG A 78 6.52 18.25 -10.90
N ASP A 79 6.94 18.80 -9.76
CA ASP A 79 8.29 18.58 -9.23
C ASP A 79 8.37 17.20 -8.58
N PRO A 80 9.19 16.27 -9.10
CA PRO A 80 9.32 14.93 -8.56
C PRO A 80 9.72 14.91 -7.08
N ALA A 81 10.65 15.77 -6.66
CA ALA A 81 11.12 15.81 -5.29
C ALA A 81 10.01 16.27 -4.32
N GLN A 82 9.23 17.29 -4.73
CA GLN A 82 8.08 17.75 -3.94
C GLN A 82 6.96 16.71 -3.91
N ARG A 83 6.69 16.04 -5.04
CA ARG A 83 5.75 14.93 -5.11
C ARG A 83 6.11 13.84 -4.13
N ASP A 84 7.35 13.36 -4.17
CA ASP A 84 7.84 12.28 -3.32
C ASP A 84 7.81 12.68 -1.83
N ALA A 85 8.18 13.93 -1.52
CA ALA A 85 8.06 14.47 -0.18
C ALA A 85 6.59 14.54 0.31
N ARG A 86 5.63 14.85 -0.57
CA ARG A 86 4.19 14.81 -0.25
C ARG A 86 3.71 13.39 0.01
N LEU A 87 4.12 12.42 -0.83
CA LEU A 87 3.78 11.01 -0.66
C LEU A 87 4.33 10.45 0.65
N GLN A 88 5.57 10.78 1.00
CA GLN A 88 6.14 10.38 2.29
C GLN A 88 5.38 10.96 3.47
N ARG A 89 5.04 12.27 3.44
CA ARG A 89 4.21 12.88 4.49
C ARG A 89 2.84 12.25 4.59
N LEU A 90 2.25 11.85 3.47
CA LEU A 90 0.96 11.17 3.43
C LEU A 90 1.02 9.80 4.12
N LEU A 91 2.06 9.00 3.83
CA LEU A 91 2.29 7.71 4.48
C LEU A 91 2.59 7.85 5.98
N HIS A 92 3.12 9.00 6.41
CA HIS A 92 3.40 9.35 7.82
C HIS A 92 2.22 10.02 8.54
N ASN A 93 1.02 9.95 8.01
CA ASN A 93 -0.13 10.61 8.62
C ASN A 93 -0.70 9.77 9.77
N PRO A 94 -0.50 10.16 11.05
CA PRO A 94 -1.01 9.44 12.20
C PRO A 94 -2.44 9.81 12.58
N THR A 95 -3.11 10.68 11.79
CA THR A 95 -4.46 11.15 12.11
C THR A 95 -5.42 9.98 12.25
N PRO A 96 -6.07 9.80 13.40
CA PRO A 96 -6.97 8.70 13.62
C PRO A 96 -8.25 8.85 12.78
N THR A 97 -8.92 7.75 12.55
CA THR A 97 -10.29 7.74 12.04
C THR A 97 -11.25 8.05 13.20
N PRO A 98 -12.24 8.94 13.01
CA PRO A 98 -13.28 9.16 14.02
C PRO A 98 -14.00 7.87 14.39
N ASP A 99 -14.30 7.67 15.66
CA ASP A 99 -14.91 6.45 16.20
C ASP A 99 -16.19 6.03 15.45
N ALA A 100 -17.04 6.99 15.10
CA ALA A 100 -18.28 6.73 14.36
C ALA A 100 -18.08 6.26 12.91
N GLN A 101 -16.84 6.33 12.40
CA GLN A 101 -16.48 5.94 11.03
C GLN A 101 -15.57 4.70 11.00
N LEU A 102 -15.22 4.15 12.15
CA LEU A 102 -14.40 2.95 12.22
C LEU A 102 -15.13 1.78 11.58
N PRO A 103 -14.44 0.94 10.80
CA PRO A 103 -15.02 -0.30 10.31
C PRO A 103 -15.29 -1.25 11.50
N ASN A 104 -16.14 -2.22 11.28
CA ASN A 104 -16.32 -3.34 12.19
C ASN A 104 -15.77 -4.60 11.50
N THR A 105 -14.52 -4.95 11.78
CA THR A 105 -13.85 -6.11 11.17
C THR A 105 -13.85 -7.32 12.09
N GLY A 106 -14.49 -7.22 13.26
CA GLY A 106 -14.58 -8.29 14.24
C GLY A 106 -13.48 -8.28 15.30
N VAL A 107 -12.57 -7.30 15.24
CA VAL A 107 -11.59 -7.08 16.31
C VAL A 107 -12.16 -6.15 17.41
N PRO A 108 -11.59 -6.14 18.63
CA PRO A 108 -12.02 -5.21 19.68
C PRO A 108 -11.95 -3.74 19.23
N PHE A 109 -12.90 -2.92 19.70
CA PHE A 109 -13.03 -1.53 19.32
C PHE A 109 -11.74 -0.70 19.48
N GLU A 110 -10.98 -0.91 20.54
CA GLU A 110 -9.71 -0.21 20.76
C GLU A 110 -8.65 -0.61 19.73
N VAL A 111 -8.73 -1.83 19.21
CA VAL A 111 -7.86 -2.30 18.11
C VAL A 111 -8.29 -1.63 16.79
N GLU A 112 -9.60 -1.54 16.51
CA GLU A 112 -10.08 -0.79 15.32
C GLU A 112 -9.63 0.67 15.36
N ARG A 113 -9.72 1.31 16.52
CA ARG A 113 -9.26 2.70 16.73
C ARG A 113 -7.76 2.83 16.45
N MET A 114 -6.94 1.93 17.00
CA MET A 114 -5.50 1.89 16.77
C MET A 114 -5.16 1.72 15.29
N LEU A 115 -5.87 0.83 14.60
CA LEU A 115 -5.66 0.53 13.18
C LEU A 115 -6.25 1.59 12.24
N GLY A 116 -6.99 2.58 12.76
CA GLY A 116 -7.74 3.57 11.98
C GLY A 116 -6.89 4.68 11.33
N SER A 117 -5.58 4.77 11.61
CA SER A 117 -4.67 5.73 10.99
C SER A 117 -3.94 5.12 9.77
N ILE A 118 -3.38 5.98 8.91
CA ILE A 118 -2.45 5.56 7.83
C ILE A 118 -1.12 5.13 8.47
N PHE A 119 -0.57 5.97 9.33
CA PHE A 119 0.63 5.67 10.10
C PHE A 119 0.24 5.28 11.52
N ILE A 120 0.46 4.03 11.87
CA ILE A 120 0.07 3.48 13.17
C ILE A 120 1.22 3.68 14.15
N GLN A 121 0.90 4.32 15.29
CA GLN A 121 1.82 4.51 16.42
C GLN A 121 1.13 4.04 17.69
N SER A 122 1.50 2.87 18.19
CA SER A 122 1.14 2.43 19.53
C SER A 122 2.35 1.75 20.15
N GLY A 123 2.48 1.79 21.47
CA GLY A 123 3.71 1.38 22.16
C GLY A 123 4.23 -0.03 21.79
N ASN A 124 3.34 -0.95 21.43
CA ASN A 124 3.70 -2.35 21.11
C ASN A 124 3.39 -2.76 19.66
N TYR A 125 2.77 -1.89 18.87
CA TYR A 125 2.39 -2.16 17.50
C TYR A 125 2.42 -0.88 16.67
N GLY A 126 2.95 -0.93 15.46
CA GLY A 126 3.04 0.27 14.64
C GLY A 126 3.52 -0.01 13.23
N THR A 127 3.47 1.03 12.41
CA THR A 127 4.04 1.01 11.07
C THR A 127 5.54 0.79 11.16
N ARG A 128 6.04 -0.26 10.55
CA ARG A 128 7.45 -0.65 10.56
C ARG A 128 8.24 -0.05 9.39
N ALA A 129 7.57 0.13 8.26
CA ALA A 129 8.19 0.71 7.08
C ALA A 129 7.15 1.44 6.22
N SER A 130 7.62 2.41 5.46
CA SER A 130 6.86 3.09 4.41
C SER A 130 7.67 3.08 3.14
N THR A 131 7.16 2.43 2.11
CA THR A 131 7.85 2.23 0.83
C THR A 131 7.16 3.02 -0.26
N LEU A 132 7.92 3.76 -1.04
CA LEU A 132 7.52 4.33 -2.33
C LEU A 132 8.22 3.56 -3.44
N LEU A 133 7.43 3.01 -4.35
CA LEU A 133 7.92 2.39 -5.58
C LEU A 133 7.34 3.15 -6.76
N CYS A 134 8.20 3.65 -7.62
CA CYS A 134 7.81 4.35 -8.83
C CYS A 134 8.40 3.64 -10.05
N VAL A 135 7.56 3.39 -11.04
CA VAL A 135 7.96 2.86 -12.34
C VAL A 135 7.63 3.93 -13.38
N GLN A 136 8.65 4.54 -13.94
CA GLN A 136 8.51 5.57 -14.96
C GLN A 136 9.43 5.24 -16.14
N ASP A 137 8.86 5.20 -17.34
CA ASP A 137 9.55 4.79 -18.56
C ASP A 137 10.23 3.42 -18.41
N ASP A 138 11.54 3.37 -18.47
CA ASP A 138 12.36 2.17 -18.28
C ASP A 138 13.07 2.13 -16.91
N ARG A 139 12.66 2.96 -15.97
CA ARG A 139 13.29 3.11 -14.65
C ARG A 139 12.36 2.73 -13.52
N VAL A 140 12.89 2.01 -12.56
CA VAL A 140 12.26 1.75 -11.26
C VAL A 140 13.06 2.45 -10.19
N THR A 141 12.38 3.23 -9.35
CA THR A 141 12.95 3.82 -8.13
C THR A 141 12.21 3.30 -6.91
N VAL A 142 12.95 2.97 -5.87
CA VAL A 142 12.40 2.50 -4.59
C VAL A 142 13.03 3.33 -3.49
N SER A 143 12.18 3.79 -2.57
CA SER A 143 12.60 4.46 -1.34
C SER A 143 11.80 3.88 -0.20
N GLU A 144 12.48 3.36 0.82
CA GLU A 144 11.86 2.79 2.01
C GLU A 144 12.41 3.47 3.25
N ALA A 145 11.50 3.94 4.11
CA ALA A 145 11.83 4.47 5.43
C ALA A 145 11.39 3.48 6.50
N GLY A 146 12.33 3.05 7.35
CA GLY A 146 12.07 2.20 8.51
C GLY A 146 11.66 2.98 9.74
N PHE A 147 10.92 2.34 10.64
CA PHE A 147 10.46 2.92 11.91
C PHE A 147 10.57 1.93 13.04
N GLY A 148 10.89 2.44 14.22
CA GLY A 148 10.84 1.70 15.47
C GLY A 148 9.41 1.56 16.03
N GLY A 149 9.30 0.92 17.18
CA GLY A 149 8.00 0.58 17.77
C GLY A 149 7.14 1.78 18.15
N SER A 150 7.74 2.93 18.47
CA SER A 150 7.03 4.17 18.79
C SER A 150 6.94 5.12 17.59
N GLY A 151 7.29 4.65 16.39
CA GLY A 151 7.26 5.44 15.15
C GLY A 151 8.49 6.34 14.97
N GLU A 152 9.54 6.16 15.75
CA GLU A 152 10.81 6.87 15.57
C GLU A 152 11.48 6.45 14.26
N PRO A 153 11.98 7.42 13.46
CA PRO A 153 12.67 7.13 12.21
C PRO A 153 13.92 6.25 12.44
N GLN A 154 14.09 5.27 11.56
CA GLN A 154 15.27 4.43 11.48
C GLN A 154 15.96 4.64 10.12
N GLU A 155 16.59 3.59 9.61
CA GLU A 155 17.27 3.62 8.34
C GLU A 155 16.32 3.94 7.17
N ARG A 156 16.86 4.70 6.21
CA ARG A 156 16.22 4.91 4.91
C ARG A 156 17.08 4.29 3.82
N ILE A 157 16.45 3.50 2.97
CA ILE A 157 17.10 2.84 1.84
C ILE A 157 16.52 3.42 0.56
N GLU A 158 17.40 3.75 -0.39
CA GLU A 158 17.01 4.21 -1.73
C GLU A 158 17.84 3.45 -2.76
N PHE A 159 17.18 2.97 -3.80
CA PHE A 159 17.85 2.36 -4.95
C PHE A 159 17.04 2.57 -6.22
N GLN A 160 17.72 2.44 -7.37
CA GLN A 160 17.10 2.50 -8.68
C GLN A 160 17.74 1.50 -9.62
N PHE A 161 16.97 1.02 -10.59
CA PHE A 161 17.45 0.15 -11.65
C PHE A 161 16.66 0.36 -12.93
N GLY A 162 17.25 -0.03 -14.06
CA GLY A 162 16.59 0.01 -15.36
C GLY A 162 15.81 -1.26 -15.66
N LEU A 163 14.69 -1.11 -16.38
CA LEU A 163 13.94 -2.24 -16.95
C LEU A 163 14.59 -2.68 -18.25
N GLN A 164 14.77 -3.98 -18.43
CA GLN A 164 15.25 -4.52 -19.70
C GLN A 164 14.16 -4.38 -20.77
N ARG A 165 14.55 -3.93 -21.95
CA ARG A 165 13.70 -4.02 -23.14
C ARG A 165 13.74 -5.47 -23.62
N MET A 166 12.67 -6.17 -23.47
CA MET A 166 12.48 -7.47 -24.13
C MET A 166 12.10 -7.25 -25.59
#